data_31ce0730d4007ff6dbc6519412854df1
#
_entry.id   31ce0730d4007ff6dbc6519412854df1
#
_cell.length_a   1.000
_cell.length_b   1.000
_cell.length_c   1.000
_cell.angle_alpha   90.00
_cell.angle_beta   90.00
_cell.angle_gamma   90.00
#
_symmetry.space_group_name_H-M   'P 1'
#
loop_
_entity.id
_entity.type
_entity.pdbx_description
1 polymer ?
#
loop_
_entity_poly.entity_id
_entity_poly.type
_entity_poly.pdbx_seq_one_letter_code
_entity_poly.pdbx_strand_id
1 'polypeptide(L)'
;MINVNKAIGIIISRCPKHDISTCRDLGDRWVFVVVPHGSTDTIYSGTTFPSVLKSSGKFELYNISSNPKAYMESTEVKIDDPRNKYLKKE
;
A
#
# COMPACT_ATOMS: atom_id res chain seq x y z
N MET A 1 7.11 11.27 -13.18
CA MET A 1 6.86 10.66 -11.85
C MET A 1 5.40 10.88 -11.45
N ILE A 2 4.76 9.85 -10.97
CA ILE A 2 3.39 9.96 -10.47
C ILE A 2 3.39 10.42 -9.01
N ASN A 3 2.23 10.88 -8.52
CA ASN A 3 2.07 11.21 -7.10
C ASN A 3 1.40 10.05 -6.35
N VAL A 4 1.37 10.14 -5.02
CA VAL A 4 0.82 9.09 -4.18
C VAL A 4 -0.69 8.89 -4.40
N ASN A 5 -1.43 9.94 -4.71
CA ASN A 5 -2.86 9.82 -4.97
C ASN A 5 -3.15 8.97 -6.19
N LYS A 6 -2.34 9.11 -7.23
CA LYS A 6 -2.45 8.27 -8.42
C LYS A 6 -2.10 6.82 -8.09
N ALA A 7 -1.06 6.62 -7.28
CA ALA A 7 -0.68 5.27 -6.83
C ALA A 7 -1.81 4.62 -6.03
N ILE A 8 -2.45 5.36 -5.13
CA ILE A 8 -3.60 4.87 -4.37
C ILE A 8 -4.73 4.45 -5.31
N GLY A 9 -5.01 5.25 -6.33
CA GLY A 9 -6.02 4.92 -7.34
C GLY A 9 -5.71 3.64 -8.09
N ILE A 10 -4.44 3.42 -8.43
CA ILE A 10 -4.00 2.18 -9.09
C ILE A 10 -4.26 0.97 -8.19
N ILE A 11 -3.92 1.07 -6.89
CA ILE A 11 -4.13 -0.02 -5.95
C ILE A 11 -5.63 -0.31 -5.77
N ILE A 12 -6.45 0.72 -5.62
CA ILE A 12 -7.90 0.55 -5.48
C ILE A 12 -8.47 -0.15 -6.71
N SER A 13 -8.01 0.22 -7.89
CA SER A 13 -8.46 -0.37 -9.16
C SER A 13 -8.03 -1.84 -9.28
N ARG A 14 -6.81 -2.16 -8.83
CA ARG A 14 -6.27 -3.52 -8.92
C ARG A 14 -6.80 -4.45 -7.83
N CYS A 15 -7.22 -3.88 -6.71
CA CYS A 15 -7.71 -4.65 -5.55
C CYS A 15 -9.12 -4.17 -5.18
N PRO A 16 -10.13 -4.40 -6.06
CA PRO A 16 -11.46 -3.82 -5.87
C PRO A 16 -12.23 -4.37 -4.67
N LYS A 17 -11.79 -5.52 -4.13
CA LYS A 17 -12.43 -6.14 -2.97
C LYS A 17 -11.68 -5.88 -1.66
N HIS A 18 -10.73 -4.95 -1.70
CA HIS A 18 -9.86 -4.67 -0.55
C HIS A 18 -9.82 -3.18 -0.26
N ASP A 19 -9.52 -2.86 0.98
CA ASP A 19 -9.18 -1.51 1.41
C ASP A 19 -7.70 -1.43 1.74
N ILE A 20 -7.14 -0.24 1.66
CA ILE A 20 -5.74 0.00 2.00
C ILE A 20 -5.63 0.31 3.49
N SER A 21 -4.91 -0.52 4.24
CA SER A 21 -4.69 -0.26 5.66
C SER A 21 -3.45 0.58 5.90
N THR A 22 -2.41 0.42 5.08
CA THR A 22 -1.13 1.11 5.27
C THR A 22 -0.50 1.40 3.92
N CYS A 23 0.14 2.56 3.81
CA CYS A 23 0.98 2.91 2.67
C CYS A 23 2.34 3.37 3.20
N ARG A 24 3.42 2.85 2.65
CA ARG A 24 4.77 3.23 3.06
C ARG A 24 5.59 3.65 1.85
N ASP A 25 6.36 4.71 2.03
CA ASP A 25 7.23 5.27 1.00
C ASP A 25 8.64 4.70 1.16
N LEU A 26 9.06 3.88 0.20
CA LEU A 26 10.38 3.27 0.20
C LEU A 26 11.42 4.04 -0.60
N GLY A 27 11.07 5.21 -1.11
CA GLY A 27 11.96 6.03 -1.91
C GLY A 27 11.69 5.88 -3.41
N ASP A 28 11.79 4.67 -3.95
CA ASP A 28 11.54 4.40 -5.38
C ASP A 28 10.11 3.96 -5.66
N ARG A 29 9.38 3.59 -4.63
CA ARG A 29 8.01 3.07 -4.75
C ARG A 29 7.21 3.29 -3.47
N TRP A 30 5.90 3.12 -3.59
CA TRP A 30 5.01 3.00 -2.43
C TRP A 30 4.58 1.55 -2.30
N VAL A 31 4.69 1.00 -1.09
CA VAL A 31 4.20 -0.35 -0.77
C VAL A 31 2.94 -0.23 0.06
N PHE A 32 1.93 -1.00 -0.29
CA PHE A 32 0.61 -0.92 0.32
C PHE A 32 0.27 -2.23 1.02
N VAL A 33 -0.33 -2.14 2.21
CA VAL A 33 -0.95 -3.28 2.86
C VAL A 33 -2.44 -3.18 2.61
N VAL A 34 -3.02 -4.19 1.99
CA VAL A 34 -4.45 -4.23 1.69
C VAL A 34 -5.13 -5.32 2.51
N VAL A 35 -6.36 -5.05 2.92
CA VAL A 35 -7.16 -5.98 3.71
C VAL A 35 -8.56 -6.08 3.08
N PRO A 36 -9.28 -7.20 3.26
CA PRO A 36 -10.64 -7.31 2.72
C PRO A 36 -11.55 -6.19 3.22
N HIS A 37 -12.52 -5.79 2.40
CA HIS A 37 -13.50 -4.78 2.79
C HIS A 37 -14.18 -5.17 4.11
N GLY A 38 -14.33 -4.19 4.99
CA GLY A 38 -14.95 -4.39 6.28
C GLY A 38 -14.02 -4.97 7.34
N SER A 39 -12.80 -5.34 6.98
CA SER A 39 -11.81 -5.80 7.95
C SER A 39 -11.25 -4.63 8.75
N THR A 40 -11.01 -4.86 10.03
CA THR A 40 -10.29 -3.91 10.89
C THR A 40 -8.88 -4.40 11.21
N ASP A 41 -8.49 -5.53 10.64
CA ASP A 41 -7.15 -6.07 10.85
C ASP A 41 -6.10 -5.18 10.21
N THR A 42 -5.02 -4.94 10.94
CA THR A 42 -3.87 -4.19 10.43
C THR A 42 -2.73 -5.11 10.05
N ILE A 43 -2.86 -6.40 10.35
CA ILE A 43 -1.82 -7.39 10.13
C ILE A 43 -2.20 -8.23 8.92
N TYR A 44 -1.28 -8.27 7.96
CA TYR A 44 -1.38 -9.15 6.81
C TYR A 44 -0.37 -10.28 6.97
N SER A 45 -0.81 -11.52 6.82
CA SER A 45 0.03 -12.69 7.09
C SER A 45 1.01 -13.03 5.96
N GLY A 46 0.91 -12.36 4.83
CA GLY A 46 1.81 -12.61 3.70
C GLY A 46 3.07 -11.75 3.76
N THR A 47 4.05 -12.11 2.93
CA THR A 47 5.28 -11.34 2.77
C THR A 47 5.33 -10.55 1.47
N THR A 48 4.35 -10.74 0.60
CA THR A 48 4.27 -10.08 -0.71
C THR A 48 3.12 -9.09 -0.70
N PHE A 49 3.42 -7.82 -0.98
CA PHE A 49 2.45 -6.75 -0.92
C PHE A 49 2.39 -6.02 -2.26
N PRO A 50 1.23 -5.44 -2.62
CA PRO A 50 1.14 -4.61 -3.82
C PRO A 50 2.00 -3.36 -3.66
N SER A 51 2.65 -2.96 -4.73
CA SER A 51 3.46 -1.74 -4.78
C SER A 51 3.28 -1.03 -6.10
N VAL A 52 3.62 0.27 -6.12
CA VAL A 52 3.57 1.09 -7.31
C VAL A 52 4.88 1.86 -7.42
N LEU A 53 5.56 1.70 -8.56
CA LEU A 53 6.80 2.43 -8.82
C LEU A 53 6.51 3.90 -9.06
N LYS A 54 7.28 4.78 -8.41
CA LYS A 54 7.08 6.23 -8.53
C LYS A 54 7.38 6.74 -9.94
N SER A 55 8.41 6.18 -10.56
CA SER A 55 8.89 6.68 -11.86
C SER A 55 7.94 6.41 -13.01
N SER A 56 7.25 5.28 -12.98
CA SER A 56 6.43 4.82 -14.09
C SER A 56 4.96 4.60 -13.75
N GLY A 57 4.61 4.50 -12.46
CA GLY A 57 3.28 4.11 -12.03
C GLY A 57 3.01 2.61 -12.23
N LYS A 58 4.04 1.84 -12.46
CA LYS A 58 3.88 0.40 -12.71
C LYS A 58 3.52 -0.32 -11.42
N PHE A 59 2.50 -1.17 -11.50
CA PHE A 59 2.12 -2.06 -10.41
C PHE A 59 3.06 -3.26 -10.36
N GLU A 60 3.61 -3.55 -9.18
CA GLU A 60 4.45 -4.72 -8.96
C GLU A 60 4.17 -5.31 -7.58
N LEU A 61 4.35 -6.60 -7.43
CA LEU A 61 4.32 -7.23 -6.13
C LEU A 61 5.70 -7.09 -5.48
N TYR A 62 5.73 -6.59 -4.25
CA TYR A 62 6.96 -6.37 -3.50
C TYR A 62 7.05 -7.38 -2.37
N ASN A 63 8.17 -8.11 -2.33
CA ASN A 63 8.43 -9.07 -1.26
C ASN A 63 9.27 -8.39 -0.18
N ILE A 64 8.65 -8.09 0.97
CA ILE A 64 9.34 -7.39 2.06
C ILE A 64 10.42 -8.24 2.72
N SER A 65 10.36 -9.57 2.59
CA SER A 65 11.39 -10.42 3.18
C SER A 65 12.72 -10.36 2.43
N SER A 66 12.73 -9.85 1.20
CA SER A 66 13.97 -9.66 0.45
C SER A 66 14.79 -8.48 0.97
N ASN A 67 14.15 -7.49 1.57
CA ASN A 67 14.81 -6.35 2.21
C ASN A 67 13.93 -5.77 3.33
N PRO A 68 13.81 -6.51 4.45
CA PRO A 68 12.92 -6.07 5.53
C PRO A 68 13.36 -4.75 6.16
N LYS A 69 14.66 -4.46 6.16
CA LYS A 69 15.18 -3.23 6.72
C LYS A 69 14.67 -2.01 5.95
N ALA A 70 14.67 -2.07 4.62
CA ALA A 70 14.17 -0.97 3.80
C ALA A 70 12.70 -0.68 4.11
N TYR A 71 11.90 -1.73 4.27
CA TYR A 71 10.49 -1.58 4.62
C TYR A 71 10.33 -0.99 6.03
N MET A 72 11.06 -1.49 7.00
CA MET A 72 10.98 -1.03 8.39
C MET A 72 11.41 0.43 8.55
N GLU A 73 12.38 0.87 7.77
CA GLU A 73 12.90 2.24 7.82
C GLU A 73 12.13 3.22 6.93
N SER A 74 11.15 2.72 6.17
CA SER A 74 10.36 3.57 5.29
C SER A 74 9.42 4.50 6.07
N THR A 75 8.95 5.54 5.40
CA THR A 75 8.03 6.51 6.00
C THR A 75 6.59 6.11 5.73
N GLU A 76 5.76 6.11 6.77
CA GLU A 76 4.33 5.87 6.59
C GLU A 76 3.68 7.08 5.91
N VAL A 77 2.83 6.82 4.92
CA VAL A 77 2.08 7.84 4.19
C VAL A 77 0.62 7.76 4.60
N LYS A 78 0.05 8.90 4.96
CA LYS A 78 -1.37 8.99 5.30
C LYS A 78 -2.20 8.80 4.03
N ILE A 79 -3.21 7.94 4.12
CA ILE A 79 -4.14 7.69 3.03
C ILE A 79 -5.39 8.53 3.26
N ASP A 80 -5.67 9.44 2.33
CA ASP A 80 -6.79 10.36 2.43
C ASP A 80 -7.55 10.34 1.10
N ASP A 81 -8.13 9.19 0.79
CA ASP A 81 -8.90 8.98 -0.43
C ASP A 81 -10.29 8.47 -0.04
N PRO A 82 -11.36 9.15 -0.46
CA PRO A 82 -12.73 8.76 -0.10
C PRO A 82 -13.13 7.38 -0.64
N ARG A 83 -12.43 6.86 -1.65
CA ARG A 83 -12.68 5.51 -2.15
C ARG A 83 -12.17 4.45 -1.19
N ASN A 84 -11.21 4.80 -0.34
CA ASN A 84 -10.67 3.88 0.67
C ASN A 84 -11.52 3.96 1.92
N LYS A 85 -12.20 2.87 2.26
CA LYS A 85 -13.15 2.80 3.37
C LYS A 85 -12.57 2.11 4.61
N TYR A 86 -11.28 1.93 4.64
CA TYR A 86 -10.65 1.32 5.80
C TYR A 86 -10.78 2.22 7.03
N LEU A 87 -11.30 1.64 8.12
CA LEU A 87 -11.43 2.35 9.39
C LEU A 87 -10.31 1.89 10.32
N LYS A 88 -9.32 2.75 10.49
CA LYS A 88 -8.22 2.46 11.39
C LYS A 88 -8.71 2.44 12.82
N LYS A 89 -8.48 1.33 13.51
CA LYS A 89 -8.83 1.20 14.91
C LYS A 89 -7.77 1.88 15.75
N GLU A 90 -8.19 2.85 16.51
CA GLU A 90 -7.29 3.54 17.45
C GLU A 90 -7.26 2.84 18.80
#